data_a05a0f7b23ca2c373437b34a51c5b401
#
_entry.id   a05a0f7b23ca2c373437b34a51c5b401
#
_cell.length_a   1.000
_cell.length_b   1.000
_cell.length_c   1.000
_cell.angle_alpha   90.00
_cell.angle_beta   90.00
_cell.angle_gamma   90.00
#
_symmetry.space_group_name_H-M   'P 1'
#
loop_
_entity.id
_entity.type
_entity.pdbx_description
1 polymer ?
#
loop_
_entity_poly.entity_id
_entity_poly.type
_entity_poly.pdbx_seq_one_letter_code
_entity_poly.pdbx_strand_id
1 'polypeptide(L)'
;MALLSAASTAAMAQDGGSSRFSAEFEIEIANDYTFDSDDPAAELNDTYVTIGAGLSFALAESTSINAGLVFEPILDPADDRFFEDHGLYVEELFLSHDFGGAEVVLGKFNPAFGAAWDLAPGIYGADFAEDYQITEKIGVGINIPITAHGGEHTLSFAMFNADRSLLSNSLGRERGQTNLAAGGVSNTNSPESYSVTVSGNFGATGYNFGVQHQEGGQGDVADQTGVVLGLTHSFDTGSVPWEVLAEVAWFDKFDGTRNSARY
;
A
#
# COMPACT_ATOMS: atom_id res chain seq x y z
N MET A 1 -21.87 -15.62 9.68
CA MET A 1 -20.87 -14.56 9.48
C MET A 1 -21.42 -13.32 10.17
N ALA A 2 -20.85 -12.96 11.33
CA ALA A 2 -21.21 -11.72 12.04
C ALA A 2 -19.99 -10.82 11.97
N LEU A 3 -20.06 -9.76 11.18
CA LEU A 3 -19.03 -8.76 10.99
C LEU A 3 -19.37 -7.55 11.83
N LEU A 4 -18.48 -7.18 12.73
CA LEU A 4 -18.48 -5.87 13.37
C LEU A 4 -17.16 -5.21 12.99
N SER A 5 -17.15 -4.43 11.93
CA SER A 5 -16.06 -3.49 11.67
C SER A 5 -16.53 -2.10 12.08
N ALA A 6 -15.74 -1.39 12.85
CA ALA A 6 -15.94 0.01 13.16
C ALA A 6 -14.65 0.75 12.78
N ALA A 7 -14.61 1.29 11.56
CA ALA A 7 -13.58 2.23 11.16
C ALA A 7 -13.94 3.62 11.71
N SER A 8 -13.05 4.23 12.46
CA SER A 8 -13.19 5.61 12.90
C SER A 8 -11.94 6.40 12.50
N THR A 9 -12.09 7.27 11.51
CA THR A 9 -11.05 8.25 11.15
C THR A 9 -11.13 9.42 12.13
N ALA A 10 -10.15 9.59 12.99
CA ALA A 10 -10.06 10.73 13.87
C ALA A 10 -9.00 11.71 13.34
N ALA A 11 -9.43 12.69 12.55
CA ALA A 11 -8.59 13.82 12.20
C ALA A 11 -8.46 14.76 13.41
N MET A 12 -7.29 14.85 14.01
CA MET A 12 -6.99 15.85 15.05
C MET A 12 -6.46 17.12 14.38
N ALA A 13 -7.40 17.99 13.93
CA ALA A 13 -7.04 19.35 13.54
C ALA A 13 -6.75 20.15 14.79
N GLN A 14 -5.51 20.57 14.97
CA GLN A 14 -5.11 21.46 16.04
C GLN A 14 -5.18 22.93 15.60
N ASP A 15 -5.67 23.72 16.52
CA ASP A 15 -6.04 25.15 16.53
C ASP A 15 -5.07 26.09 15.77
N GLY A 16 -5.61 26.94 14.92
CA GLY A 16 -5.31 28.33 14.54
C GLY A 16 -3.89 28.88 14.34
N GLY A 17 -2.85 28.10 14.48
CA GLY A 17 -1.48 28.41 14.09
C GLY A 17 -0.99 27.34 13.11
N SER A 18 -0.23 27.70 12.08
CA SER A 18 0.33 26.73 11.12
C SER A 18 1.16 25.66 11.85
N SER A 19 0.50 24.61 12.32
CA SER A 19 1.18 23.48 12.94
C SER A 19 2.11 22.85 11.90
N ARG A 20 3.38 22.71 12.22
CA ARG A 20 4.34 21.97 11.38
C ARG A 20 4.15 20.46 11.46
N PHE A 21 3.28 20.00 12.33
CA PHE A 21 2.99 18.59 12.56
C PHE A 21 1.52 18.30 12.28
N SER A 22 1.25 17.25 11.55
CA SER A 22 -0.05 16.63 11.39
C SER A 22 0.01 15.14 11.67
N ALA A 23 -1.07 14.58 12.17
CA ALA A 23 -1.23 13.16 12.44
C ALA A 23 -2.63 12.72 12.04
N GLU A 24 -2.74 11.58 11.43
CA GLU A 24 -3.97 10.91 11.04
C GLU A 24 -3.94 9.49 11.60
N PHE A 25 -5.06 9.01 12.10
CA PHE A 25 -5.16 7.68 12.69
C PHE A 25 -6.37 6.96 12.13
N GLU A 26 -6.18 5.69 11.83
CA GLU A 26 -7.22 4.74 11.49
C GLU A 26 -7.19 3.59 12.47
N ILE A 27 -8.35 3.14 12.92
CA ILE A 27 -8.48 1.99 13.82
C ILE A 27 -9.59 1.10 13.28
N GLU A 28 -9.26 -0.13 13.01
CA GLU A 28 -10.18 -1.18 12.64
C GLU A 28 -10.16 -2.29 13.69
N ILE A 29 -11.33 -2.80 14.03
CA ILE A 29 -11.48 -4.01 14.84
C ILE A 29 -12.28 -4.99 14.00
N ALA A 30 -11.69 -6.14 13.71
CA ALA A 30 -12.30 -7.17 12.89
C ALA A 30 -12.45 -8.49 13.67
N ASN A 31 -13.43 -9.27 13.25
CA ASN A 31 -13.60 -10.64 13.70
C ASN A 31 -13.91 -11.52 12.49
N ASP A 32 -12.99 -12.39 12.16
CA ASP A 32 -13.11 -13.37 11.07
C ASP A 32 -13.43 -14.73 11.67
N TYR A 33 -14.59 -15.25 11.36
CA TYR A 33 -15.04 -16.55 11.83
C TYR A 33 -15.32 -17.49 10.68
N THR A 34 -14.43 -18.46 10.50
CA THR A 34 -14.61 -19.56 9.55
C THR A 34 -15.26 -20.73 10.27
N PHE A 35 -16.55 -20.95 10.03
CA PHE A 35 -17.37 -21.94 10.74
C PHE A 35 -17.52 -23.28 10.00
N ASP A 36 -17.08 -23.37 8.74
CA ASP A 36 -17.17 -24.57 7.89
C ASP A 36 -16.13 -24.45 6.75
N SER A 37 -15.22 -25.42 6.67
CA SER A 37 -14.16 -25.50 5.68
C SER A 37 -13.85 -26.94 5.31
N ASP A 38 -13.44 -27.18 4.07
CA ASP A 38 -12.89 -28.48 3.65
C ASP A 38 -11.60 -28.86 4.41
N ASP A 39 -10.90 -27.85 4.93
CA ASP A 39 -9.76 -28.02 5.86
C ASP A 39 -10.22 -27.65 7.28
N PRO A 40 -10.40 -28.64 8.19
CA PRO A 40 -10.80 -28.35 9.57
C PRO A 40 -9.82 -27.46 10.36
N ALA A 41 -8.57 -27.37 9.93
CA ALA A 41 -7.59 -26.47 10.56
C ALA A 41 -7.83 -24.99 10.23
N ALA A 42 -8.61 -24.72 9.18
CA ALA A 42 -9.05 -23.36 8.84
C ALA A 42 -10.34 -22.93 9.57
N GLU A 43 -11.01 -23.84 10.29
CA GLU A 43 -12.19 -23.52 11.08
C GLU A 43 -11.75 -22.88 12.41
N LEU A 44 -11.64 -21.56 12.40
CA LEU A 44 -11.17 -20.78 13.56
C LEU A 44 -11.88 -19.43 13.65
N ASN A 45 -11.73 -18.82 14.81
CA ASN A 45 -12.24 -17.48 15.10
C ASN A 45 -11.06 -16.54 15.38
N ASP A 46 -10.86 -15.55 14.53
CA ASP A 46 -9.81 -14.56 14.64
C ASP A 46 -10.38 -13.18 14.94
N THR A 47 -10.05 -12.64 16.12
CA THR A 47 -10.41 -11.28 16.50
C THR A 47 -9.15 -10.45 16.66
N TYR A 48 -9.04 -9.40 15.89
CA TYR A 48 -7.86 -8.55 15.86
C TYR A 48 -8.17 -7.06 15.74
N VAL A 49 -7.16 -6.25 15.95
CA VAL A 49 -7.18 -4.81 15.71
C VAL A 49 -6.06 -4.44 14.74
N THR A 50 -6.38 -3.56 13.79
CA THR A 50 -5.39 -2.88 12.96
C THR A 50 -5.42 -1.40 13.27
N ILE A 51 -4.26 -0.79 13.52
CA ILE A 51 -4.11 0.64 13.76
C ILE A 51 -3.09 1.20 12.77
N GLY A 52 -3.56 2.07 11.89
CA GLY A 52 -2.74 2.89 11.01
C GLY A 52 -2.48 4.27 11.62
N ALA A 53 -1.27 4.81 11.44
CA ALA A 53 -0.95 6.19 11.82
C ALA A 53 -0.10 6.85 10.75
N GLY A 54 -0.65 7.86 10.08
CA GLY A 54 0.05 8.77 9.16
C GLY A 54 0.54 10.00 9.91
N LEU A 55 1.85 10.26 9.86
CA LEU A 55 2.49 11.39 10.53
C LEU A 55 3.22 12.25 9.50
N SER A 56 3.09 13.57 9.58
CA SER A 56 3.83 14.48 8.73
C SER A 56 4.42 15.64 9.54
N PHE A 57 5.67 15.95 9.28
CA PHE A 57 6.39 17.08 9.89
C PHE A 57 6.98 18.00 8.82
N ALA A 58 6.47 19.22 8.72
CA ALA A 58 6.95 20.23 7.78
C ALA A 58 8.30 20.80 8.27
N LEU A 59 9.37 20.53 7.53
CA LEU A 59 10.69 21.13 7.71
C LEU A 59 10.73 22.55 7.16
N ALA A 60 10.09 22.76 6.00
CA ALA A 60 9.92 24.03 5.30
C ALA A 60 8.57 24.04 4.57
N GLU A 61 8.22 25.13 3.88
CA GLU A 61 6.95 25.26 3.14
C GLU A 61 6.77 24.17 2.06
N SER A 62 7.87 23.70 1.46
CA SER A 62 7.88 22.71 0.39
C SER A 62 8.57 21.40 0.76
N THR A 63 8.90 21.18 2.04
CA THR A 63 9.65 20.00 2.45
C THR A 63 9.07 19.41 3.72
N SER A 64 8.80 18.13 3.74
CA SER A 64 8.31 17.41 4.91
C SER A 64 9.01 16.06 5.12
N ILE A 65 8.99 15.57 6.35
CA ILE A 65 9.25 14.18 6.70
C ILE A 65 7.90 13.54 6.99
N ASN A 66 7.65 12.39 6.37
CA ASN A 66 6.42 11.65 6.50
C ASN A 66 6.72 10.25 7.03
N ALA A 67 5.84 9.73 7.88
CA ALA A 67 5.94 8.38 8.40
C ALA A 67 4.57 7.72 8.44
N GLY A 68 4.50 6.47 7.98
CA GLY A 68 3.39 5.55 8.13
C GLY A 68 3.76 4.47 9.14
N LEU A 69 2.93 4.29 10.15
CA LEU A 69 3.09 3.25 11.18
C LEU A 69 1.88 2.35 11.14
N VAL A 70 2.12 1.04 11.24
CA VAL A 70 1.04 0.04 11.29
C VAL A 70 1.24 -0.86 12.49
N PHE A 71 0.16 -1.13 13.21
CA PHE A 71 0.07 -2.09 14.29
C PHE A 71 -1.04 -3.09 13.97
N GLU A 72 -0.66 -4.33 13.70
CA GLU A 72 -1.57 -5.40 13.26
C GLU A 72 -0.99 -6.77 13.60
N PRO A 73 -1.77 -7.87 13.46
CA PRO A 73 -1.24 -9.21 13.53
C PRO A 73 -0.19 -9.47 12.46
N ILE A 74 0.97 -10.02 12.86
CA ILE A 74 2.09 -10.30 11.96
C ILE A 74 2.06 -11.72 11.40
N LEU A 75 1.37 -12.62 12.08
CA LEU A 75 1.26 -14.03 11.69
C LEU A 75 -0.18 -14.39 11.38
N ASP A 76 -0.35 -15.33 10.46
CA ASP A 76 -1.63 -15.99 10.25
C ASP A 76 -2.07 -16.72 11.51
N PRO A 77 -3.38 -16.72 11.83
CA PRO A 77 -3.88 -17.43 12.98
C PRO A 77 -3.76 -18.95 12.78
N ALA A 78 -3.17 -19.64 13.77
CA ALA A 78 -3.04 -21.11 13.77
C ALA A 78 -4.16 -21.82 14.59
N ASP A 79 -4.84 -21.08 15.43
CA ASP A 79 -5.98 -21.47 16.26
C ASP A 79 -6.85 -20.25 16.57
N ASP A 80 -7.89 -20.39 17.37
CA ASP A 80 -8.73 -19.27 17.79
C ASP A 80 -7.88 -18.20 18.45
N ARG A 81 -7.92 -16.97 17.88
CA ARG A 81 -7.09 -15.85 18.30
C ARG A 81 -7.95 -14.68 18.77
N PHE A 82 -7.50 -14.01 19.85
CA PHE A 82 -8.13 -12.81 20.37
C PHE A 82 -7.08 -11.78 20.77
N PHE A 83 -6.83 -10.79 19.89
CA PHE A 83 -5.86 -9.71 20.05
C PHE A 83 -4.42 -10.19 20.36
N GLU A 84 -3.98 -11.22 19.66
CA GLU A 84 -2.63 -11.78 19.80
C GLU A 84 -1.78 -11.51 18.55
N ASP A 85 -0.48 -11.79 18.64
CA ASP A 85 0.52 -11.73 17.57
C ASP A 85 0.69 -10.35 16.90
N HIS A 86 0.29 -9.26 17.57
CA HIS A 86 0.44 -7.92 17.03
C HIS A 86 1.89 -7.42 17.04
N GLY A 87 2.30 -6.81 15.94
CA GLY A 87 3.55 -6.10 15.81
C GLY A 87 3.34 -4.68 15.31
N LEU A 88 4.15 -3.77 15.81
CA LEU A 88 4.21 -2.38 15.34
C LEU A 88 5.40 -2.24 14.39
N TYR A 89 5.18 -1.75 13.18
CA TYR A 89 6.23 -1.51 12.22
C TYR A 89 6.09 -0.17 11.50
N VAL A 90 7.17 0.24 10.87
CA VAL A 90 7.22 1.42 10.02
C VAL A 90 6.96 0.97 8.59
N GLU A 91 5.79 1.27 8.06
CA GLU A 91 5.47 0.99 6.67
C GLU A 91 6.15 1.99 5.75
N GLU A 92 6.09 3.28 6.10
CA GLU A 92 6.72 4.36 5.35
C GLU A 92 7.53 5.28 6.25
N LEU A 93 8.66 5.75 5.75
CA LEU A 93 9.46 6.84 6.34
C LEU A 93 10.27 7.53 5.24
N PHE A 94 9.81 8.69 4.80
CA PHE A 94 10.40 9.38 3.68
C PHE A 94 10.42 10.90 3.84
N LEU A 95 11.36 11.52 3.13
CA LEU A 95 11.39 12.95 2.88
C LEU A 95 10.65 13.23 1.57
N SER A 96 9.75 14.22 1.56
CA SER A 96 9.20 14.78 0.33
C SER A 96 9.62 16.23 0.13
N HIS A 97 9.82 16.63 -1.13
CA HIS A 97 10.09 18.00 -1.51
C HIS A 97 9.33 18.37 -2.78
N ASP A 98 8.51 19.42 -2.70
CA ASP A 98 7.77 19.99 -3.84
C ASP A 98 8.61 21.09 -4.50
N PHE A 99 8.95 20.89 -5.76
CA PHE A 99 9.65 21.84 -6.63
C PHE A 99 8.70 22.81 -7.37
N GLY A 100 7.40 22.81 -7.03
CA GLY A 100 6.39 23.66 -7.65
C GLY A 100 5.82 23.10 -8.98
N GLY A 101 6.25 21.95 -9.41
CA GLY A 101 5.76 21.27 -10.61
C GLY A 101 6.06 19.78 -10.63
N ALA A 102 6.76 19.33 -9.60
CA ALA A 102 7.04 17.92 -9.34
C ALA A 102 7.38 17.76 -7.85
N GLU A 103 6.87 16.70 -7.26
CA GLU A 103 7.26 16.25 -5.93
C GLU A 103 8.30 15.15 -6.06
N VAL A 104 9.37 15.23 -5.26
CA VAL A 104 10.38 14.17 -5.13
C VAL A 104 10.27 13.54 -3.75
N VAL A 105 10.24 12.22 -3.71
CA VAL A 105 10.16 11.39 -2.51
C VAL A 105 11.46 10.61 -2.37
N LEU A 106 12.02 10.54 -1.14
CA LEU A 106 13.26 9.82 -0.85
C LEU A 106 13.16 9.12 0.50
N GLY A 107 13.31 7.82 0.53
CA GLY A 107 13.28 7.02 1.75
C GLY A 107 12.57 5.68 1.58
N LYS A 108 11.88 5.24 2.63
CA LYS A 108 11.00 4.08 2.63
C LYS A 108 9.60 4.53 2.30
N PHE A 109 9.01 4.02 1.21
CA PHE A 109 7.68 4.39 0.73
C PHE A 109 7.05 3.29 -0.09
N ASN A 110 5.78 3.45 -0.44
CA ASN A 110 5.02 2.56 -1.29
C ASN A 110 4.98 3.13 -2.73
N PRO A 111 5.76 2.57 -3.68
CA PRO A 111 5.73 3.00 -5.09
C PRO A 111 4.36 2.81 -5.72
N ALA A 112 3.86 3.80 -6.45
CA ALA A 112 2.55 3.72 -7.08
C ALA A 112 2.46 2.59 -8.11
N PHE A 113 1.46 1.71 -7.95
CA PHE A 113 1.10 0.65 -8.90
C PHE A 113 -0.30 0.13 -8.62
N GLY A 114 -1.27 0.39 -9.53
CA GLY A 114 -2.68 0.10 -9.27
C GLY A 114 -3.40 1.19 -8.47
N ALA A 115 -4.67 0.99 -8.24
CA ALA A 115 -5.55 1.86 -7.48
C ALA A 115 -6.50 1.08 -6.54
N ALA A 116 -6.63 -0.24 -6.73
CA ALA A 116 -7.59 -1.03 -5.97
C ALA A 116 -7.22 -1.13 -4.49
N TRP A 117 -5.94 -1.11 -4.14
CA TRP A 117 -5.49 -1.07 -2.76
C TRP A 117 -6.13 0.08 -1.95
N ASP A 118 -6.15 1.27 -2.55
CA ASP A 118 -6.65 2.48 -1.88
C ASP A 118 -8.16 2.68 -2.05
N LEU A 119 -8.76 2.12 -3.11
CA LEU A 119 -10.10 2.49 -3.56
C LEU A 119 -11.13 1.36 -3.48
N ALA A 120 -10.72 0.11 -3.33
CA ALA A 120 -11.66 -1.01 -3.30
C ALA A 120 -12.49 -0.97 -2.01
N PRO A 121 -13.82 -0.99 -2.09
CA PRO A 121 -14.69 -0.85 -0.94
C PRO A 121 -14.82 -2.14 -0.14
N GLY A 122 -15.01 -1.98 1.17
CA GLY A 122 -15.28 -3.09 2.09
C GLY A 122 -14.02 -3.66 2.72
N ILE A 123 -14.19 -4.44 3.76
CA ILE A 123 -13.10 -4.98 4.59
C ILE A 123 -12.17 -5.96 3.84
N TYR A 124 -12.67 -6.61 2.81
CA TYR A 124 -11.90 -7.50 1.93
C TYR A 124 -11.66 -6.86 0.55
N GLY A 125 -11.94 -5.57 0.39
CA GLY A 125 -11.85 -4.89 -0.90
C GLY A 125 -10.43 -4.88 -1.45
N ALA A 126 -9.45 -4.74 -0.58
CA ALA A 126 -8.03 -4.67 -0.93
C ALA A 126 -7.33 -6.03 -1.04
N ASP A 127 -7.93 -7.16 -0.59
CA ASP A 127 -7.26 -8.46 -0.47
C ASP A 127 -6.54 -8.92 -1.75
N PHE A 128 -7.19 -8.76 -2.91
CA PHE A 128 -6.55 -9.12 -4.18
C PHE A 128 -5.47 -8.12 -4.61
N ALA A 129 -5.59 -6.86 -4.19
CA ALA A 129 -4.62 -5.83 -4.51
C ALA A 129 -3.36 -5.96 -3.64
N GLU A 130 -3.48 -6.46 -2.41
CA GLU A 130 -2.36 -6.75 -1.52
C GLU A 130 -1.34 -7.69 -2.17
N ASP A 131 -1.80 -8.69 -2.91
CA ASP A 131 -0.94 -9.64 -3.61
C ASP A 131 0.02 -8.99 -4.62
N TYR A 132 -0.32 -7.83 -5.18
CA TYR A 132 0.48 -7.20 -6.24
C TYR A 132 0.90 -5.76 -5.95
N GLN A 133 0.46 -5.18 -4.86
CA GLN A 133 0.88 -3.86 -4.43
C GLN A 133 2.38 -3.80 -4.16
N ILE A 134 2.99 -2.67 -4.48
CA ILE A 134 4.42 -2.44 -4.19
C ILE A 134 4.52 -1.68 -2.87
N THR A 135 4.88 -2.37 -1.79
CA THR A 135 4.95 -1.78 -0.45
C THR A 135 6.36 -1.83 0.13
N GLU A 136 6.64 -0.94 1.08
CA GLU A 136 7.85 -0.96 1.91
C GLU A 136 9.17 -0.98 1.13
N LYS A 137 9.29 -0.16 0.09
CA LYS A 137 10.52 -0.08 -0.70
C LYS A 137 11.38 1.10 -0.26
N ILE A 138 12.69 0.95 -0.30
CA ILE A 138 13.65 2.05 -0.14
C ILE A 138 14.07 2.52 -1.52
N GLY A 139 13.90 3.83 -1.77
CA GLY A 139 14.20 4.36 -3.09
C GLY A 139 13.97 5.85 -3.23
N VAL A 140 13.79 6.24 -4.48
CA VAL A 140 13.43 7.60 -4.89
C VAL A 140 12.23 7.55 -5.81
N GLY A 141 11.28 8.43 -5.58
CA GLY A 141 10.10 8.64 -6.43
C GLY A 141 9.99 10.07 -6.92
N ILE A 142 9.30 10.26 -8.02
CA ILE A 142 8.90 11.58 -8.53
C ILE A 142 7.44 11.51 -8.99
N ASN A 143 6.64 12.49 -8.55
CA ASN A 143 5.26 12.68 -8.93
C ASN A 143 5.14 14.01 -9.69
N ILE A 144 4.61 13.96 -10.90
CA ILE A 144 4.46 15.13 -11.77
C ILE A 144 2.96 15.35 -12.01
N PRO A 145 2.34 16.36 -11.36
CA PRO A 145 0.95 16.71 -11.63
C PRO A 145 0.83 17.37 -13.02
N ILE A 146 -0.19 16.99 -13.75
CA ILE A 146 -0.48 17.47 -15.11
C ILE A 146 -1.96 17.83 -15.19
N THR A 147 -2.26 19.10 -15.43
CA THR A 147 -3.64 19.53 -15.73
C THR A 147 -3.82 19.60 -17.25
N ALA A 148 -4.62 18.72 -17.82
CA ALA A 148 -4.85 18.65 -19.25
C ALA A 148 -6.25 18.11 -19.57
N HIS A 149 -6.78 18.48 -20.75
CA HIS A 149 -8.05 17.95 -21.27
C HIS A 149 -9.24 18.02 -20.31
N GLY A 150 -9.24 18.99 -19.38
CA GLY A 150 -10.32 19.17 -18.39
C GLY A 150 -10.25 18.18 -17.21
N GLY A 151 -9.13 17.52 -17.00
CA GLY A 151 -8.85 16.63 -15.88
C GLY A 151 -7.53 16.94 -15.18
N GLU A 152 -7.36 16.32 -14.04
CA GLU A 152 -6.11 16.31 -13.27
C GLU A 152 -5.49 14.94 -13.39
N HIS A 153 -4.20 14.90 -13.69
CA HIS A 153 -3.44 13.68 -13.94
C HIS A 153 -2.13 13.73 -13.18
N THR A 154 -1.58 12.58 -12.85
CA THR A 154 -0.27 12.44 -12.23
C THR A 154 0.54 11.39 -12.99
N LEU A 155 1.76 11.76 -13.36
CA LEU A 155 2.77 10.81 -13.82
C LEU A 155 3.70 10.53 -12.64
N SER A 156 3.73 9.28 -12.19
CA SER A 156 4.60 8.82 -11.11
C SER A 156 5.68 7.90 -11.67
N PHE A 157 6.89 8.07 -11.18
CA PHE A 157 8.04 7.19 -11.44
C PHE A 157 8.73 6.89 -10.12
N ALA A 158 9.12 5.65 -9.89
CA ALA A 158 9.92 5.25 -8.74
C ALA A 158 11.02 4.27 -9.15
N MET A 159 12.19 4.40 -8.50
CA MET A 159 13.28 3.42 -8.50
C MET A 159 13.55 2.98 -7.07
N PHE A 160 13.64 1.69 -6.83
CA PHE A 160 13.66 1.18 -5.48
C PHE A 160 14.32 -0.21 -5.33
N ASN A 161 14.58 -0.56 -4.07
CA ASN A 161 14.89 -1.91 -3.60
C ASN A 161 13.96 -2.29 -2.45
N ALA A 162 13.88 -3.58 -2.12
CA ALA A 162 13.24 -4.02 -0.88
C ALA A 162 13.94 -3.39 0.34
N ASP A 163 13.14 -3.05 1.35
CA ASP A 163 13.70 -2.55 2.62
C ASP A 163 14.42 -3.69 3.37
N ARG A 164 15.71 -3.51 3.61
CA ARG A 164 16.57 -4.38 4.43
C ARG A 164 17.11 -3.67 5.67
N SER A 165 16.62 -2.48 5.94
CA SER A 165 17.00 -1.73 7.13
C SER A 165 16.36 -2.34 8.39
N LEU A 166 16.66 -1.76 9.55
CA LEU A 166 16.00 -2.12 10.80
C LEU A 166 14.47 -1.84 10.75
N LEU A 167 14.03 -0.97 9.84
CA LEU A 167 12.62 -0.62 9.67
C LEU A 167 11.81 -1.73 8.98
N SER A 168 12.44 -2.75 8.42
CA SER A 168 11.77 -3.93 7.88
C SER A 168 11.31 -4.91 8.95
N ASN A 169 11.75 -4.76 10.21
CA ASN A 169 11.28 -5.55 11.34
C ASN A 169 10.15 -4.83 12.10
N SER A 170 9.47 -5.56 12.98
CA SER A 170 8.42 -5.04 13.86
C SER A 170 8.82 -5.09 15.33
N LEU A 171 8.18 -4.27 16.16
CA LEU A 171 8.24 -4.29 17.61
C LEU A 171 7.05 -5.06 18.17
N GLY A 172 7.23 -5.79 19.24
CA GLY A 172 6.21 -6.69 19.81
C GLY A 172 6.35 -8.07 19.19
N ARG A 173 5.41 -8.52 18.37
CA ARG A 173 5.63 -9.71 17.54
C ARG A 173 6.60 -9.35 16.42
N GLU A 174 7.73 -10.05 16.35
CA GLU A 174 8.73 -9.83 15.31
C GLU A 174 8.34 -10.53 13.99
N ARG A 175 8.32 -9.77 12.88
CA ARG A 175 8.18 -10.33 11.53
C ARG A 175 9.53 -10.70 10.90
N GLY A 176 10.63 -10.33 11.57
CA GLY A 176 11.99 -10.56 11.12
C GLY A 176 12.50 -9.47 10.18
N GLN A 177 13.76 -9.09 10.34
CA GLN A 177 14.40 -8.15 9.44
C GLN A 177 14.70 -8.83 8.10
N THR A 178 14.28 -8.20 7.00
CA THR A 178 14.60 -8.65 5.64
C THR A 178 16.12 -8.60 5.42
N ASN A 179 16.66 -9.63 4.79
CA ASN A 179 18.06 -9.71 4.41
C ASN A 179 18.18 -10.19 2.97
N LEU A 180 19.37 -10.00 2.36
CA LEU A 180 19.59 -10.34 0.96
C LEU A 180 19.37 -11.83 0.66
N ALA A 181 19.70 -12.69 1.61
CA ALA A 181 19.57 -14.16 1.44
C ALA A 181 18.12 -14.66 1.50
N ALA A 182 17.18 -13.82 1.95
CA ALA A 182 15.76 -14.14 1.93
C ALA A 182 15.21 -14.26 0.50
N GLY A 183 15.90 -13.66 -0.49
CA GLY A 183 15.40 -13.61 -1.87
C GLY A 183 14.20 -12.68 -2.02
N GLY A 184 13.42 -12.91 -3.05
CA GLY A 184 12.26 -12.12 -3.41
C GLY A 184 12.58 -10.93 -4.33
N VAL A 185 11.65 -10.60 -5.19
CA VAL A 185 11.79 -9.53 -6.18
C VAL A 185 12.09 -8.18 -5.52
N SER A 186 12.91 -7.37 -6.18
CA SER A 186 13.49 -6.11 -5.68
C SER A 186 14.46 -6.24 -4.48
N ASN A 187 14.67 -7.43 -3.92
CA ASN A 187 15.61 -7.65 -2.83
C ASN A 187 17.05 -7.85 -3.38
N THR A 188 17.59 -6.78 -3.95
CA THR A 188 18.87 -6.76 -4.67
C THR A 188 19.80 -5.67 -4.15
N ASN A 189 21.04 -5.64 -4.61
CA ASN A 189 22.00 -4.60 -4.26
C ASN A 189 21.99 -3.41 -5.24
N SER A 190 21.37 -3.56 -6.40
CA SER A 190 21.25 -2.53 -7.42
C SER A 190 19.82 -1.94 -7.42
N PRO A 191 19.64 -0.64 -7.64
CA PRO A 191 18.31 -0.02 -7.72
C PRO A 191 17.75 -0.16 -9.14
N GLU A 192 17.66 -1.39 -9.66
CA GLU A 192 17.18 -1.67 -11.02
C GLU A 192 15.67 -1.93 -11.08
N SER A 193 15.02 -2.08 -9.90
CA SER A 193 13.56 -2.19 -9.83
C SER A 193 12.91 -0.81 -9.93
N TYR A 194 11.83 -0.73 -10.73
CA TYR A 194 11.13 0.53 -10.95
C TYR A 194 9.63 0.32 -11.21
N SER A 195 8.85 1.39 -10.98
CA SER A 195 7.47 1.51 -11.44
C SER A 195 7.26 2.82 -12.19
N VAL A 196 6.32 2.82 -13.14
CA VAL A 196 5.83 4.00 -13.86
C VAL A 196 4.32 3.92 -13.89
N THR A 197 3.64 4.95 -13.41
CA THR A 197 2.18 4.99 -13.33
C THR A 197 1.66 6.32 -13.88
N VAL A 198 0.59 6.27 -14.64
CA VAL A 198 -0.21 7.43 -15.01
C VAL A 198 -1.59 7.25 -14.44
N SER A 199 -2.00 8.16 -13.60
CA SER A 199 -3.34 8.17 -13.00
C SER A 199 -4.00 9.53 -13.21
N GLY A 200 -5.32 9.60 -13.06
CA GLY A 200 -6.02 10.86 -13.15
C GLY A 200 -7.52 10.69 -13.35
N ASN A 201 -8.18 11.78 -13.67
CA ASN A 201 -9.61 11.80 -13.90
C ASN A 201 -10.03 12.62 -15.10
N PHE A 202 -11.18 12.29 -15.66
CA PHE A 202 -11.94 13.07 -16.62
C PHE A 202 -13.38 13.20 -16.10
N GLY A 203 -13.67 14.28 -15.39
CA GLY A 203 -14.95 14.45 -14.72
C GLY A 203 -15.20 13.35 -13.67
N ALA A 204 -16.25 12.56 -13.84
CA ALA A 204 -16.63 11.48 -12.94
C ALA A 204 -15.88 10.16 -13.16
N THR A 205 -15.02 10.09 -14.17
CA THR A 205 -14.27 8.87 -14.51
C THR A 205 -12.81 9.03 -14.12
N GLY A 206 -12.35 8.18 -13.21
CA GLY A 206 -10.94 8.04 -12.88
C GLY A 206 -10.28 6.89 -13.66
N TYR A 207 -8.98 6.94 -13.80
CA TYR A 207 -8.18 5.87 -14.40
C TYR A 207 -6.82 5.75 -13.74
N ASN A 208 -6.27 4.55 -13.81
CA ASN A 208 -4.89 4.24 -13.45
C ASN A 208 -4.31 3.28 -14.48
N PHE A 209 -3.10 3.55 -14.94
CA PHE A 209 -2.32 2.63 -15.76
C PHE A 209 -0.91 2.59 -15.24
N GLY A 210 -0.42 1.41 -14.89
CA GLY A 210 0.91 1.21 -14.32
C GLY A 210 1.69 0.10 -15.02
N VAL A 211 3.00 0.26 -15.04
CA VAL A 211 3.96 -0.79 -15.39
C VAL A 211 5.01 -0.87 -14.30
N GLN A 212 5.47 -2.09 -14.00
CA GLN A 212 6.55 -2.31 -13.06
C GLN A 212 7.55 -3.34 -13.61
N HIS A 213 8.79 -3.18 -13.19
CA HIS A 213 9.85 -4.17 -13.30
C HIS A 213 10.52 -4.30 -11.94
N GLN A 214 10.65 -5.54 -11.46
CA GLN A 214 11.37 -5.83 -10.23
C GLN A 214 12.44 -6.87 -10.51
N GLU A 215 13.71 -6.52 -10.26
CA GLU A 215 14.85 -7.41 -10.41
C GLU A 215 14.72 -8.59 -9.43
N GLY A 216 14.98 -9.80 -9.91
CA GLY A 216 14.96 -11.03 -9.09
C GLY A 216 16.04 -11.00 -8.02
N GLY A 217 15.67 -11.34 -6.79
CA GLY A 217 16.60 -11.47 -5.67
C GLY A 217 17.38 -12.77 -5.66
N GLN A 218 18.07 -13.04 -4.56
CA GLN A 218 18.89 -14.22 -4.43
C GLN A 218 18.03 -15.50 -4.40
N GLY A 219 18.19 -16.36 -5.40
CA GLY A 219 17.44 -17.62 -5.53
C GLY A 219 16.23 -17.52 -6.45
N ASP A 220 15.84 -16.34 -6.86
CA ASP A 220 14.78 -16.14 -7.84
C ASP A 220 15.22 -16.63 -9.23
N VAL A 221 14.26 -17.05 -10.02
CA VAL A 221 14.53 -17.64 -11.35
C VAL A 221 14.62 -16.56 -12.41
N ALA A 222 13.93 -15.44 -12.21
CA ALA A 222 13.81 -14.36 -13.18
C ALA A 222 13.30 -13.06 -12.53
N ASP A 223 13.47 -11.96 -13.27
CA ASP A 223 12.87 -10.67 -12.91
C ASP A 223 11.37 -10.67 -13.17
N GLN A 224 10.61 -9.98 -12.33
CA GLN A 224 9.18 -9.81 -12.50
C GLN A 224 8.87 -8.57 -13.34
N THR A 225 7.90 -8.68 -14.23
CA THR A 225 7.30 -7.52 -14.91
C THR A 225 5.79 -7.55 -14.76
N GLY A 226 5.19 -6.41 -14.39
CA GLY A 226 3.76 -6.28 -14.18
C GLY A 226 3.16 -5.12 -14.96
N VAL A 227 1.88 -5.24 -15.31
CA VAL A 227 1.06 -4.19 -15.91
C VAL A 227 -0.29 -4.17 -15.18
N VAL A 228 -0.79 -2.99 -14.86
CA VAL A 228 -2.10 -2.80 -14.22
C VAL A 228 -2.91 -1.76 -14.99
N LEU A 229 -4.22 -1.95 -15.04
CA LEU A 229 -5.19 -0.99 -15.56
C LEU A 229 -6.40 -0.95 -14.65
N GLY A 230 -6.66 0.21 -14.07
CA GLY A 230 -7.80 0.51 -13.20
C GLY A 230 -8.70 1.59 -13.81
N LEU A 231 -10.00 1.48 -13.57
CA LEU A 231 -11.02 2.46 -13.92
C LEU A 231 -11.98 2.63 -12.76
N THR A 232 -12.33 3.87 -12.45
CA THR A 232 -13.41 4.22 -11.54
C THR A 232 -14.45 5.07 -12.23
N HIS A 233 -15.70 4.97 -11.81
CA HIS A 233 -16.74 5.86 -12.28
C HIS A 233 -17.76 6.14 -11.20
N SER A 234 -18.00 7.41 -10.93
CA SER A 234 -18.99 7.87 -9.97
C SER A 234 -20.32 8.21 -10.68
N PHE A 235 -21.42 7.68 -10.15
CA PHE A 235 -22.78 7.92 -10.64
C PHE A 235 -23.56 8.72 -9.60
N ASP A 236 -24.14 9.82 -10.01
CA ASP A 236 -25.11 10.55 -9.21
C ASP A 236 -26.53 10.09 -9.57
N THR A 237 -27.15 9.33 -8.67
CA THR A 237 -28.55 8.89 -8.82
C THR A 237 -29.52 9.78 -8.03
N GLY A 238 -29.05 10.91 -7.51
CA GLY A 238 -29.83 11.92 -6.79
C GLY A 238 -30.09 11.59 -5.31
N SER A 239 -30.21 10.33 -4.93
CA SER A 239 -30.48 9.92 -3.53
C SER A 239 -29.31 9.16 -2.90
N VAL A 240 -28.57 8.41 -3.70
CA VAL A 240 -27.45 7.59 -3.25
C VAL A 240 -26.32 7.75 -4.27
N PRO A 241 -25.16 8.24 -3.87
CA PRO A 241 -24.00 8.22 -4.75
C PRO A 241 -23.51 6.78 -4.92
N TRP A 242 -23.14 6.42 -6.14
CA TRP A 242 -22.53 5.13 -6.47
C TRP A 242 -21.16 5.35 -7.06
N GLU A 243 -20.23 4.51 -6.68
CA GLU A 243 -18.93 4.41 -7.33
C GLU A 243 -18.68 2.96 -7.73
N VAL A 244 -18.13 2.76 -8.93
CA VAL A 244 -17.73 1.47 -9.46
C VAL A 244 -16.24 1.52 -9.73
N LEU A 245 -15.52 0.55 -9.19
CA LEU A 245 -14.11 0.28 -9.46
C LEU A 245 -13.99 -1.02 -10.26
N ALA A 246 -13.13 -1.01 -11.28
CA ALA A 246 -12.68 -2.21 -11.98
C ALA A 246 -11.18 -2.10 -12.19
N GLU A 247 -10.43 -3.10 -11.77
CA GLU A 247 -8.99 -3.16 -12.00
C GLU A 247 -8.59 -4.55 -12.48
N VAL A 248 -7.60 -4.61 -13.37
CA VAL A 248 -6.98 -5.85 -13.82
C VAL A 248 -5.47 -5.69 -13.74
N ALA A 249 -4.79 -6.68 -13.19
CA ALA A 249 -3.33 -6.74 -13.15
C ALA A 249 -2.84 -8.04 -13.81
N TRP A 250 -1.73 -7.93 -14.53
CA TRP A 250 -1.06 -9.06 -15.16
C TRP A 250 0.44 -9.01 -14.91
N PHE A 251 1.01 -10.16 -14.60
CA PHE A 251 2.44 -10.33 -14.32
C PHE A 251 3.04 -11.44 -15.16
N ASP A 252 4.21 -11.21 -15.69
CA ASP A 252 5.13 -12.22 -16.16
C ASP A 252 6.15 -12.52 -15.05
N LYS A 253 6.40 -13.82 -14.80
CA LYS A 253 7.35 -14.30 -13.79
C LYS A 253 7.07 -13.75 -12.39
N PHE A 254 5.80 -13.86 -11.99
CA PHE A 254 5.31 -13.36 -10.71
C PHE A 254 6.16 -13.90 -9.55
N ASP A 255 6.51 -13.01 -8.62
CA ASP A 255 7.33 -13.28 -7.44
C ASP A 255 8.66 -14.01 -7.77
N GLY A 256 9.33 -13.58 -8.84
CA GLY A 256 10.62 -14.15 -9.26
C GLY A 256 10.55 -15.60 -9.76
N THR A 257 9.36 -16.15 -9.95
CA THR A 257 9.12 -17.52 -10.41
C THR A 257 9.12 -17.62 -11.95
N ARG A 258 8.75 -18.78 -12.50
CA ARG A 258 8.51 -18.95 -13.93
C ARG A 258 7.04 -18.75 -14.31
N ASN A 259 6.19 -18.51 -13.35
CA ASN A 259 4.75 -18.45 -13.55
C ASN A 259 4.29 -17.02 -13.85
N SER A 260 3.17 -16.89 -14.52
CA SER A 260 2.43 -15.64 -14.66
C SER A 260 1.27 -15.60 -13.67
N ALA A 261 0.90 -14.39 -13.20
CA ALA A 261 -0.28 -14.18 -12.38
C ALA A 261 -1.22 -13.18 -13.05
N ARG A 262 -2.50 -13.25 -12.69
CA ARG A 262 -3.57 -12.35 -13.16
C ARG A 262 -4.54 -12.12 -12.00
N TYR A 263 -4.91 -10.90 -11.83
CA TYR A 263 -5.84 -10.43 -10.81
C TYR A 263 -6.95 -9.61 -11.45
#